data_425460ab950e5f216aced7b4c6162f27
#
_entry.id   425460ab950e5f216aced7b4c6162f27
#
_cell.length_a   1.000
_cell.length_b   1.000
_cell.length_c   1.000
_cell.angle_alpha   90.00
_cell.angle_beta   90.00
_cell.angle_gamma   90.00
#
_symmetry.space_group_name_H-M   'P 1'
#
loop_
_entity.id
_entity.type
_entity.pdbx_description
1 polymer ?
#
loop_
_entity_poly.entity_id
_entity_poly.type
_entity_poly.pdbx_seq_one_letter_code
_entity_poly.pdbx_strand_id
1 'polypeptide(L)'
;MSTTNNSRLDVIDALRGFAIVSIMLLHNIEHFDFIFTPSGLPGWLQAIDKVIWDSLFFLFGGKSYAIFALLFGMTFYIQYHNREVRGEDFRARFAWRLVLLLGFGMLNSMFYHGDILSIYAVLGFALIPVARLSSRWVLAIAIVLLLQPYAWIEFIHALPNPDQKLGDPASWAYFGIANDYFANGSAAKVWWGNLTNGKIGVIRWSWENGRLFQIPALFMLGMLAGRKGVFKEGNIIFWRKTLVTAALVFIPFYALKTWPEAWGIGPAVQRPLLTIVTSWSNVAFMVVLVSTFYLLFYSRAWLAIFSPLGRMSLTSYVVQSIVGTSIYYGFGLGMYKYTGASFALAIGIVLAVIQRQFSVWWLAHHSQGPLETVWHRLTWIGGGSMTHAKN
;
A
#
# COMPACT_ATOMS: atom_id res chain seq x y z
N MET A 1 -11.35 -38.01 -14.22
CA MET A 1 -11.34 -37.50 -12.85
C MET A 1 -11.01 -36.03 -12.89
N SER A 2 -12.03 -35.18 -12.90
CA SER A 2 -11.88 -33.72 -12.98
C SER A 2 -11.67 -33.23 -11.56
N THR A 3 -10.43 -32.92 -11.21
CA THR A 3 -10.12 -32.16 -10.01
C THR A 3 -10.66 -30.75 -10.24
N THR A 4 -11.76 -30.40 -9.60
CA THR A 4 -12.18 -29.01 -9.41
C THR A 4 -11.14 -28.34 -8.54
N ASN A 5 -10.02 -28.00 -9.17
CA ASN A 5 -9.01 -27.14 -8.58
C ASN A 5 -9.67 -25.77 -8.39
N ASN A 6 -9.94 -25.44 -7.13
CA ASN A 6 -10.23 -24.09 -6.68
C ASN A 6 -8.92 -23.31 -6.94
N SER A 7 -8.69 -22.94 -8.20
CA SER A 7 -7.42 -22.38 -8.66
C SER A 7 -7.22 -21.02 -7.97
N ARG A 8 -6.57 -21.06 -6.84
CA ARG A 8 -5.98 -19.91 -6.20
C ARG A 8 -5.15 -19.22 -7.27
N LEU A 9 -5.40 -17.95 -7.51
CA LEU A 9 -4.66 -17.22 -8.53
C LEU A 9 -3.27 -16.89 -7.98
N ASP A 10 -2.31 -17.79 -8.22
CA ASP A 10 -0.94 -17.69 -7.70
C ASP A 10 -0.26 -16.37 -8.06
N VAL A 11 -0.60 -15.81 -9.21
CA VAL A 11 -0.12 -14.48 -9.63
C VAL A 11 -0.55 -13.37 -8.68
N ILE A 12 -1.72 -13.48 -8.05
CA ILE A 12 -2.21 -12.49 -7.09
C ILE A 12 -1.44 -12.60 -5.78
N ASP A 13 -1.20 -13.81 -5.30
CA ASP A 13 -0.40 -14.02 -4.10
C ASP A 13 1.04 -13.56 -4.34
N ALA A 14 1.63 -13.86 -5.51
CA ALA A 14 2.96 -13.40 -5.86
C ALA A 14 3.03 -11.85 -5.98
N LEU A 15 2.05 -11.22 -6.62
CA LEU A 15 1.99 -9.76 -6.75
C LEU A 15 1.80 -9.07 -5.38
N ARG A 16 1.02 -9.68 -4.49
CA ARG A 16 0.87 -9.19 -3.10
C ARG A 16 2.19 -9.30 -2.33
N GLY A 17 2.92 -10.42 -2.49
CA GLY A 17 4.25 -10.60 -1.91
C GLY A 17 5.29 -9.63 -2.48
N PHE A 18 5.26 -9.36 -3.77
CA PHE A 18 6.09 -8.33 -4.39
C PHE A 18 5.81 -6.94 -3.79
N ALA A 19 4.54 -6.59 -3.62
CA ALA A 19 4.17 -5.32 -3.00
C ALA A 19 4.63 -5.24 -1.52
N ILE A 20 4.56 -6.33 -0.75
CA ILE A 20 5.11 -6.42 0.62
C ILE A 20 6.62 -6.15 0.64
N VAL A 21 7.37 -6.80 -0.24
CA VAL A 21 8.83 -6.61 -0.31
C VAL A 21 9.16 -5.17 -0.71
N SER A 22 8.49 -4.62 -1.72
CA SER A 22 8.74 -3.26 -2.17
C SER A 22 8.41 -2.20 -1.10
N ILE A 23 7.36 -2.40 -0.31
CA ILE A 23 7.04 -1.57 0.86
C ILE A 23 8.14 -1.69 1.92
N MET A 24 8.58 -2.91 2.22
CA MET A 24 9.62 -3.14 3.20
C MET A 24 10.94 -2.46 2.82
N LEU A 25 11.36 -2.54 1.56
CA LEU A 25 12.57 -1.87 1.10
C LEU A 25 12.47 -0.34 1.22
N LEU A 26 11.32 0.25 0.87
CA LEU A 26 11.08 1.68 1.07
C LEU A 26 11.17 2.06 2.54
N HIS A 27 10.40 1.37 3.40
CA HIS A 27 10.39 1.72 4.82
C HIS A 27 11.75 1.54 5.49
N ASN A 28 12.59 0.61 5.03
CA ASN A 28 13.94 0.50 5.54
C ASN A 28 14.78 1.73 5.18
N ILE A 29 14.78 2.19 3.92
CA ILE A 29 15.57 3.38 3.54
C ILE A 29 15.05 4.67 4.18
N GLU A 30 13.75 4.73 4.51
CA GLU A 30 13.12 5.82 5.27
C GLU A 30 13.30 5.67 6.79
N HIS A 31 13.96 4.60 7.26
CA HIS A 31 14.03 4.23 8.68
C HIS A 31 12.64 4.21 9.35
N PHE A 32 11.63 3.72 8.63
CA PHE A 32 10.22 3.70 9.06
C PHE A 32 9.69 5.10 9.40
N ASP A 33 9.76 6.01 8.42
CA ASP A 33 9.37 7.44 8.49
C ASP A 33 10.22 8.28 9.46
N PHE A 34 11.36 7.76 9.93
CA PHE A 34 12.35 8.54 10.66
C PHE A 34 13.50 8.94 9.72
N ILE A 35 13.22 9.88 8.82
CA ILE A 35 14.16 10.31 7.79
C ILE A 35 15.33 11.04 8.45
N PHE A 36 16.49 10.43 8.38
CA PHE A 36 17.73 10.95 8.94
C PHE A 36 18.89 10.64 7.98
N THR A 37 19.74 11.64 7.76
CA THR A 37 20.97 11.45 6.98
C THR A 37 22.15 11.47 7.93
N PRO A 38 22.91 10.37 8.09
CA PRO A 38 24.08 10.33 8.94
C PRO A 38 25.12 11.40 8.53
N SER A 39 25.67 12.10 9.51
CA SER A 39 26.77 13.06 9.29
C SER A 39 28.08 12.33 9.07
N GLY A 40 28.98 12.90 8.24
CA GLY A 40 30.34 12.39 8.06
C GLY A 40 30.50 11.21 7.10
N LEU A 41 29.46 10.86 6.33
CA LEU A 41 29.59 9.86 5.27
C LEU A 41 30.52 10.35 4.14
N PRO A 42 31.39 9.49 3.59
CA PRO A 42 32.21 9.83 2.41
C PRO A 42 31.34 10.27 1.24
N GLY A 43 31.81 11.23 0.43
CA GLY A 43 31.03 11.77 -0.68
C GLY A 43 30.57 10.73 -1.72
N TRP A 44 31.41 9.73 -1.97
CA TRP A 44 31.02 8.62 -2.86
C TRP A 44 29.86 7.80 -2.32
N LEU A 45 29.79 7.60 -1.00
CA LEU A 45 28.70 6.85 -0.36
C LEU A 45 27.41 7.66 -0.35
N GLN A 46 27.49 8.99 -0.10
CA GLN A 46 26.34 9.88 -0.22
C GLN A 46 25.75 9.87 -1.64
N ALA A 47 26.61 9.81 -2.68
CA ALA A 47 26.17 9.70 -4.06
C ALA A 47 25.42 8.37 -4.35
N ILE A 48 25.94 7.26 -3.81
CA ILE A 48 25.27 5.94 -3.90
C ILE A 48 23.94 5.96 -3.15
N ASP A 49 23.91 6.50 -1.93
CA ASP A 49 22.69 6.61 -1.13
C ASP A 49 21.62 7.41 -1.85
N LYS A 50 21.99 8.52 -2.51
CA LYS A 50 21.08 9.31 -3.31
C LYS A 50 20.51 8.52 -4.50
N VAL A 51 21.33 7.79 -5.23
CA VAL A 51 20.88 6.97 -6.37
C VAL A 51 19.92 5.88 -5.89
N ILE A 52 20.21 5.22 -4.78
CA ILE A 52 19.35 4.19 -4.19
C ILE A 52 18.02 4.79 -3.77
N TRP A 53 18.05 5.92 -3.05
CA TRP A 53 16.87 6.63 -2.61
C TRP A 53 15.97 7.00 -3.80
N ASP A 54 16.52 7.74 -4.76
CA ASP A 54 15.78 8.19 -5.93
C ASP A 54 15.20 7.02 -6.74
N SER A 55 15.96 5.93 -6.90
CA SER A 55 15.54 4.73 -7.64
C SER A 55 14.38 4.01 -6.95
N LEU A 56 14.48 3.78 -5.63
CA LEU A 56 13.42 3.08 -4.89
C LEU A 56 12.15 3.93 -4.78
N PHE A 57 12.28 5.24 -4.59
CA PHE A 57 11.13 6.14 -4.61
C PHE A 57 10.49 6.23 -6.00
N PHE A 58 11.30 6.26 -7.06
CA PHE A 58 10.78 6.20 -8.42
C PHE A 58 10.01 4.91 -8.68
N LEU A 59 10.54 3.75 -8.30
CA LEU A 59 9.93 2.46 -8.56
C LEU A 59 8.71 2.21 -7.67
N PHE A 60 8.80 2.50 -6.38
CA PHE A 60 7.87 1.99 -5.37
C PHE A 60 7.11 3.07 -4.61
N GLY A 61 7.68 4.27 -4.45
CA GLY A 61 7.05 5.37 -3.72
C GLY A 61 5.68 5.74 -4.32
N GLY A 62 4.62 5.62 -3.53
CA GLY A 62 3.26 5.88 -3.98
C GLY A 62 2.63 4.79 -4.88
N LYS A 63 3.34 3.71 -5.25
CA LYS A 63 2.86 2.63 -6.13
C LYS A 63 2.61 1.34 -5.38
N SER A 64 3.47 0.98 -4.43
CA SER A 64 3.35 -0.28 -3.69
C SER A 64 2.07 -0.38 -2.88
N TYR A 65 1.69 0.67 -2.15
CA TYR A 65 0.41 0.68 -1.47
C TYR A 65 -0.77 0.65 -2.47
N ALA A 66 -0.62 1.29 -3.65
CA ALA A 66 -1.65 1.30 -4.67
C ALA A 66 -1.89 -0.10 -5.25
N ILE A 67 -0.83 -0.91 -5.45
CA ILE A 67 -0.95 -2.34 -5.79
C ILE A 67 -1.73 -3.07 -4.69
N PHE A 68 -1.39 -2.82 -3.41
CA PHE A 68 -2.11 -3.43 -2.28
C PHE A 68 -3.59 -3.05 -2.26
N ALA A 69 -3.91 -1.78 -2.51
CA ALA A 69 -5.28 -1.30 -2.59
C ALA A 69 -6.07 -2.00 -3.71
N LEU A 70 -5.48 -2.10 -4.91
CA LEU A 70 -6.08 -2.83 -6.04
C LEU A 70 -6.38 -4.29 -5.65
N LEU A 71 -5.41 -4.98 -5.06
CA LEU A 71 -5.55 -6.38 -4.65
C LEU A 71 -6.52 -6.56 -3.48
N PHE A 72 -6.65 -5.57 -2.59
CA PHE A 72 -7.65 -5.58 -1.53
C PHE A 72 -9.07 -5.59 -2.09
N GLY A 73 -9.38 -4.69 -3.03
CA GLY A 73 -10.68 -4.66 -3.70
C GLY A 73 -10.97 -5.93 -4.50
N MET A 74 -9.95 -6.49 -5.16
CA MET A 74 -10.08 -7.76 -5.86
C MET A 74 -10.37 -8.92 -4.89
N THR A 75 -9.69 -8.96 -3.76
CA THR A 75 -9.90 -9.98 -2.72
C THR A 75 -11.32 -9.88 -2.13
N PHE A 76 -11.80 -8.65 -1.91
CA PHE A 76 -13.19 -8.41 -1.51
C PHE A 76 -14.16 -9.04 -2.53
N TYR A 77 -13.97 -8.77 -3.82
CA TYR A 77 -14.85 -9.33 -4.85
C TYR A 77 -14.85 -10.86 -4.84
N ILE A 78 -13.68 -11.50 -4.78
CA ILE A 78 -13.58 -12.96 -4.76
C ILE A 78 -14.36 -13.54 -3.56
N GLN A 79 -14.22 -12.94 -2.39
CA GLN A 79 -14.92 -13.38 -1.18
C GLN A 79 -16.43 -13.12 -1.28
N TYR A 80 -16.82 -11.95 -1.76
CA TYR A 80 -18.22 -11.57 -1.94
C TYR A 80 -18.90 -12.51 -2.93
N HIS A 81 -18.32 -12.71 -4.11
CA HIS A 81 -18.88 -13.55 -5.18
C HIS A 81 -19.00 -15.03 -4.76
N ASN A 82 -17.99 -15.57 -4.09
CA ASN A 82 -18.03 -16.95 -3.59
C ASN A 82 -19.16 -17.19 -2.56
N ARG A 83 -19.58 -16.15 -1.85
CA ARG A 83 -20.70 -16.21 -0.92
C ARG A 83 -22.04 -15.96 -1.61
N GLU A 84 -22.08 -15.01 -2.51
CA GLU A 84 -23.25 -14.70 -3.32
C GLU A 84 -23.74 -15.92 -4.10
N VAL A 85 -22.84 -16.69 -4.72
CA VAL A 85 -23.16 -17.95 -5.40
C VAL A 85 -23.79 -18.99 -4.46
N ARG A 86 -23.52 -18.91 -3.16
CA ARG A 86 -24.14 -19.75 -2.11
C ARG A 86 -25.42 -19.17 -1.54
N GLY A 87 -25.89 -18.02 -2.07
CA GLY A 87 -27.06 -17.32 -1.55
C GLY A 87 -26.82 -16.53 -0.27
N GLU A 88 -25.56 -16.33 0.15
CA GLU A 88 -25.21 -15.64 1.39
C GLU A 88 -24.85 -14.17 1.12
N ASP A 89 -25.39 -13.23 1.92
CA ASP A 89 -24.96 -11.83 1.90
C ASP A 89 -23.71 -11.64 2.76
N PHE A 90 -22.58 -11.40 2.10
CA PHE A 90 -21.29 -11.25 2.75
C PHE A 90 -21.02 -9.85 3.32
N ARG A 91 -21.85 -8.83 3.02
CA ARG A 91 -21.56 -7.42 3.34
C ARG A 91 -21.40 -7.15 4.83
N ALA A 92 -22.30 -7.67 5.67
CA ALA A 92 -22.18 -7.50 7.12
C ALA A 92 -20.95 -8.23 7.66
N ARG A 93 -20.61 -9.39 7.13
CA ARG A 93 -19.41 -10.14 7.51
C ARG A 93 -18.15 -9.41 7.06
N PHE A 94 -18.18 -8.78 5.89
CA PHE A 94 -17.07 -7.94 5.43
C PHE A 94 -16.89 -6.69 6.30
N ALA A 95 -17.98 -6.01 6.69
CA ALA A 95 -17.90 -4.91 7.64
C ALA A 95 -17.22 -5.32 8.95
N TRP A 96 -17.56 -6.48 9.50
CA TRP A 96 -16.90 -7.02 10.69
C TRP A 96 -15.42 -7.31 10.45
N ARG A 97 -15.06 -7.86 9.28
CA ARG A 97 -13.65 -8.04 8.88
C ARG A 97 -12.87 -6.73 8.84
N LEU A 98 -13.50 -5.65 8.40
CA LEU A 98 -12.88 -4.31 8.40
C LEU A 98 -12.67 -3.79 9.82
N VAL A 99 -13.63 -4.01 10.75
CA VAL A 99 -13.45 -3.65 12.16
C VAL A 99 -12.28 -4.41 12.78
N LEU A 100 -12.16 -5.71 12.50
CA LEU A 100 -11.00 -6.50 12.94
C LEU A 100 -9.69 -6.01 12.32
N LEU A 101 -9.72 -5.66 11.02
CA LEU A 101 -8.54 -5.09 10.34
C LEU A 101 -8.14 -3.74 10.93
N LEU A 102 -9.11 -2.91 11.33
CA LEU A 102 -8.85 -1.67 12.06
C LEU A 102 -8.14 -1.95 13.38
N GLY A 103 -8.56 -2.97 14.12
CA GLY A 103 -7.89 -3.41 15.35
C GLY A 103 -6.42 -3.81 15.11
N PHE A 104 -6.15 -4.63 14.08
CA PHE A 104 -4.77 -4.96 13.68
C PHE A 104 -3.98 -3.72 13.25
N GLY A 105 -4.59 -2.80 12.48
CA GLY A 105 -3.97 -1.57 12.06
C GLY A 105 -3.64 -0.64 13.24
N MET A 106 -4.53 -0.53 14.22
CA MET A 106 -4.26 0.26 15.43
C MET A 106 -3.15 -0.34 16.29
N LEU A 107 -3.10 -1.67 16.43
CA LEU A 107 -1.99 -2.37 17.10
C LEU A 107 -0.67 -2.16 16.34
N ASN A 108 -0.67 -2.27 15.01
CA ASN A 108 0.51 -2.01 14.21
C ASN A 108 0.95 -0.54 14.27
N SER A 109 0.00 0.39 14.35
CA SER A 109 0.28 1.82 14.47
C SER A 109 1.04 2.18 15.75
N MET A 110 0.98 1.36 16.81
CA MET A 110 1.82 1.57 18.00
C MET A 110 3.30 1.53 17.63
N PHE A 111 3.70 0.59 16.78
CA PHE A 111 5.08 0.44 16.33
C PHE A 111 5.40 1.43 15.22
N TYR A 112 4.57 1.50 14.20
CA TYR A 112 4.79 2.29 12.99
C TYR A 112 3.57 3.18 12.68
N HIS A 113 3.68 4.49 12.88
CA HIS A 113 2.56 5.42 12.70
C HIS A 113 2.06 5.46 11.24
N GLY A 114 2.95 5.21 10.25
CA GLY A 114 2.63 5.16 8.82
C GLY A 114 1.77 3.97 8.39
N ASP A 115 1.19 3.22 9.37
CA ASP A 115 0.33 2.08 9.11
C ASP A 115 -0.80 2.39 8.13
N ILE A 116 -0.88 1.60 7.05
CA ILE A 116 -1.91 1.72 6.03
C ILE A 116 -3.13 0.83 6.31
N LEU A 117 -3.02 -0.20 7.17
CA LEU A 117 -4.11 -1.16 7.42
C LEU A 117 -5.32 -0.48 8.04
N SER A 118 -5.10 0.44 8.98
CA SER A 118 -6.17 1.21 9.61
C SER A 118 -6.89 2.12 8.61
N ILE A 119 -6.15 2.73 7.67
CA ILE A 119 -6.73 3.54 6.59
C ILE A 119 -7.54 2.64 5.65
N TYR A 120 -7.00 1.47 5.27
CA TYR A 120 -7.72 0.51 4.43
C TYR A 120 -8.97 -0.02 5.11
N ALA A 121 -8.92 -0.26 6.41
CA ALA A 121 -10.07 -0.70 7.16
C ALA A 121 -11.22 0.33 7.09
N VAL A 122 -10.92 1.60 7.33
CA VAL A 122 -11.93 2.68 7.26
C VAL A 122 -12.42 2.88 5.83
N LEU A 123 -11.51 3.05 4.88
CA LEU A 123 -11.89 3.32 3.48
C LEU A 123 -12.50 2.08 2.78
N GLY A 124 -12.23 0.88 3.28
CA GLY A 124 -12.82 -0.37 2.79
C GLY A 124 -14.35 -0.44 2.94
N PHE A 125 -14.92 0.32 3.87
CA PHE A 125 -16.37 0.44 3.99
C PHE A 125 -17.03 0.99 2.71
N ALA A 126 -16.29 1.75 1.89
CA ALA A 126 -16.78 2.24 0.59
C ALA A 126 -17.14 1.10 -0.41
N LEU A 127 -16.57 -0.10 -0.23
CA LEU A 127 -16.89 -1.26 -1.07
C LEU A 127 -18.29 -1.84 -0.79
N ILE A 128 -18.83 -1.65 0.42
CA ILE A 128 -20.09 -2.25 0.85
C ILE A 128 -21.30 -1.73 0.03
N PRO A 129 -21.52 -0.41 -0.10
CA PRO A 129 -22.62 0.12 -0.87
C PRO A 129 -22.49 -0.16 -2.38
N VAL A 130 -21.24 -0.18 -2.90
CA VAL A 130 -21.01 -0.39 -4.34
C VAL A 130 -21.00 -1.86 -4.76
N ALA A 131 -21.00 -2.80 -3.81
CA ALA A 131 -20.93 -4.24 -4.09
C ALA A 131 -22.00 -4.73 -5.07
N ARG A 132 -23.23 -4.19 -4.94
CA ARG A 132 -24.40 -4.56 -5.78
C ARG A 132 -24.58 -3.68 -7.02
N LEU A 133 -23.80 -2.61 -7.16
CA LEU A 133 -23.91 -1.72 -8.32
C LEU A 133 -23.37 -2.41 -9.59
N SER A 134 -23.92 -2.02 -10.74
CA SER A 134 -23.38 -2.47 -12.01
C SER A 134 -21.93 -1.98 -12.20
N SER A 135 -21.15 -2.71 -12.99
CA SER A 135 -19.74 -2.37 -13.24
C SER A 135 -19.56 -0.97 -13.84
N ARG A 136 -20.56 -0.46 -14.56
CA ARG A 136 -20.53 0.89 -15.14
C ARG A 136 -20.57 1.96 -14.05
N TRP A 137 -21.45 1.82 -13.06
CA TRP A 137 -21.56 2.75 -11.94
C TRP A 137 -20.34 2.70 -11.03
N VAL A 138 -19.85 1.49 -10.74
CA VAL A 138 -18.61 1.34 -9.95
C VAL A 138 -17.43 2.02 -10.65
N LEU A 139 -17.32 1.85 -11.97
CA LEU A 139 -16.26 2.50 -12.75
C LEU A 139 -16.42 4.03 -12.75
N ALA A 140 -17.64 4.54 -12.92
CA ALA A 140 -17.90 5.99 -12.89
C ALA A 140 -17.51 6.61 -11.54
N ILE A 141 -17.88 5.97 -10.42
CA ILE A 141 -17.49 6.42 -9.07
C ILE A 141 -15.98 6.37 -8.90
N ALA A 142 -15.33 5.29 -9.33
CA ALA A 142 -13.88 5.16 -9.25
C ALA A 142 -13.15 6.26 -10.06
N ILE A 143 -13.65 6.59 -11.26
CA ILE A 143 -13.10 7.68 -12.08
C ILE A 143 -13.27 9.03 -11.35
N VAL A 144 -14.46 9.34 -10.84
CA VAL A 144 -14.72 10.59 -10.11
C VAL A 144 -13.76 10.72 -8.92
N LEU A 145 -13.55 9.66 -8.15
CA LEU A 145 -12.59 9.67 -7.04
C LEU A 145 -11.14 9.85 -7.50
N LEU A 146 -10.74 9.21 -8.63
CA LEU A 146 -9.39 9.37 -9.20
C LEU A 146 -9.14 10.76 -9.75
N LEU A 147 -10.18 11.50 -10.16
CA LEU A 147 -10.05 12.89 -10.56
C LEU A 147 -9.63 13.81 -9.41
N GLN A 148 -9.57 13.33 -8.17
CA GLN A 148 -9.15 14.14 -7.01
C GLN A 148 -10.04 15.38 -6.78
N PRO A 149 -11.35 15.22 -6.56
CA PRO A 149 -12.30 16.33 -6.57
C PRO A 149 -11.97 17.43 -5.56
N TYR A 150 -11.43 17.09 -4.41
CA TYR A 150 -11.02 18.08 -3.41
C TYR A 150 -9.85 18.95 -3.90
N ALA A 151 -8.86 18.37 -4.54
CA ALA A 151 -7.75 19.13 -5.09
C ALA A 151 -8.20 20.08 -6.23
N TRP A 152 -9.22 19.72 -7.01
CA TRP A 152 -9.84 20.65 -7.96
C TRP A 152 -10.57 21.79 -7.27
N ILE A 153 -11.24 21.57 -6.15
CA ILE A 153 -11.86 22.63 -5.35
C ILE A 153 -10.77 23.57 -4.82
N GLU A 154 -9.68 23.05 -4.25
CA GLU A 154 -8.55 23.88 -3.82
C GLU A 154 -7.94 24.69 -4.96
N PHE A 155 -7.79 24.07 -6.14
CA PHE A 155 -7.31 24.75 -7.35
C PHE A 155 -8.20 25.95 -7.71
N ILE A 156 -9.53 25.76 -7.76
CA ILE A 156 -10.48 26.81 -8.09
C ILE A 156 -10.42 27.94 -7.04
N HIS A 157 -10.30 27.61 -5.77
CA HIS A 157 -10.18 28.58 -4.68
C HIS A 157 -8.86 29.37 -4.72
N ALA A 158 -7.80 28.79 -5.30
CA ALA A 158 -6.50 29.45 -5.43
C ALA A 158 -6.41 30.40 -6.64
N LEU A 159 -7.28 30.29 -7.65
CA LEU A 159 -7.24 31.10 -8.87
C LEU A 159 -7.26 32.62 -8.64
N PRO A 160 -8.04 33.17 -7.67
CA PRO A 160 -8.03 34.60 -7.43
C PRO A 160 -6.71 35.16 -6.90
N ASN A 161 -5.90 34.34 -6.22
CA ASN A 161 -4.62 34.71 -5.59
C ASN A 161 -3.54 33.64 -5.85
N PRO A 162 -3.10 33.45 -7.11
CA PRO A 162 -2.22 32.35 -7.50
C PRO A 162 -0.86 32.38 -6.80
N ASP A 163 -0.34 33.58 -6.55
CA ASP A 163 0.99 33.82 -5.95
C ASP A 163 0.97 33.84 -4.41
N GLN A 164 -0.17 33.57 -3.80
CA GLN A 164 -0.26 33.49 -2.34
C GLN A 164 0.74 32.47 -1.80
N LYS A 165 1.60 32.90 -0.87
CA LYS A 165 2.51 32.02 -0.18
C LYS A 165 1.71 31.07 0.72
N LEU A 166 1.89 29.78 0.50
CA LEU A 166 1.29 28.74 1.33
C LEU A 166 2.25 28.37 2.46
N GLY A 167 1.70 28.17 3.66
CA GLY A 167 2.44 27.56 4.75
C GLY A 167 2.78 26.09 4.47
N ASP A 168 3.58 25.51 5.38
CA ASP A 168 3.89 24.08 5.32
C ASP A 168 2.64 23.21 5.46
N PRO A 169 2.64 21.99 4.88
CA PRO A 169 1.56 21.05 5.11
C PRO A 169 1.34 20.79 6.61
N ALA A 170 0.08 20.79 7.04
CA ALA A 170 -0.25 20.65 8.46
C ALA A 170 0.25 19.33 9.07
N SER A 171 0.45 18.30 8.26
CA SER A 171 1.04 17.02 8.67
C SER A 171 2.48 17.14 9.18
N TRP A 172 3.26 18.12 8.67
CA TRP A 172 4.68 18.26 9.02
C TRP A 172 4.91 18.61 10.49
N ALA A 173 4.01 19.36 11.10
CA ALA A 173 4.09 19.66 12.53
C ALA A 173 4.03 18.38 13.38
N TYR A 174 3.17 17.42 12.99
CA TYR A 174 3.05 16.13 13.68
C TYR A 174 4.28 15.25 13.47
N PHE A 175 4.85 15.26 12.27
CA PHE A 175 6.08 14.50 11.97
C PHE A 175 7.30 15.10 12.68
N GLY A 176 7.37 16.42 12.81
CA GLY A 176 8.41 17.08 13.63
C GLY A 176 8.40 16.60 15.08
N ILE A 177 7.21 16.52 15.70
CA ILE A 177 7.05 15.97 17.06
C ILE A 177 7.42 14.48 17.09
N ALA A 178 7.09 13.72 16.04
CA ALA A 178 7.41 12.31 15.98
C ALA A 178 8.93 12.04 15.97
N ASN A 179 9.71 12.85 15.28
CA ASN A 179 11.15 12.72 15.22
C ASN A 179 11.82 12.78 16.60
N ASP A 180 11.30 13.63 17.53
CA ASP A 180 11.83 13.69 18.89
C ASP A 180 11.64 12.37 19.64
N TYR A 181 10.41 11.83 19.66
CA TYR A 181 10.18 10.60 20.40
C TYR A 181 10.74 9.35 19.69
N PHE A 182 10.99 9.37 18.38
CA PHE A 182 11.71 8.31 17.69
C PHE A 182 13.17 8.28 18.09
N ALA A 183 13.80 9.45 18.22
CA ALA A 183 15.21 9.56 18.62
C ALA A 183 15.44 9.23 20.10
N ASN A 184 14.62 9.78 20.99
CA ASN A 184 14.89 9.90 22.42
C ASN A 184 13.86 9.23 23.31
N GLY A 185 12.75 8.72 22.75
CA GLY A 185 11.67 8.14 23.51
C GLY A 185 11.93 6.70 23.97
N SER A 186 11.33 6.31 25.10
CA SER A 186 11.17 4.91 25.44
C SER A 186 10.16 4.24 24.48
N ALA A 187 10.13 2.92 24.41
CA ALA A 187 9.15 2.19 23.60
C ALA A 187 7.71 2.62 23.93
N ALA A 188 7.36 2.77 25.20
CA ALA A 188 6.03 3.23 25.63
C ALA A 188 5.72 4.66 25.13
N LYS A 189 6.70 5.58 25.18
CA LYS A 189 6.55 6.95 24.66
C LYS A 189 6.33 6.94 23.14
N VAL A 190 7.07 6.09 22.41
CA VAL A 190 6.90 5.91 20.96
C VAL A 190 5.52 5.36 20.64
N TRP A 191 5.09 4.29 21.31
CA TRP A 191 3.78 3.67 21.07
C TRP A 191 2.62 4.63 21.32
N TRP A 192 2.68 5.37 22.43
CA TRP A 192 1.66 6.37 22.74
C TRP A 192 1.71 7.55 21.77
N GLY A 193 2.90 8.07 21.48
CA GLY A 193 3.11 9.16 20.52
C GLY A 193 2.61 8.80 19.12
N ASN A 194 2.85 7.57 18.65
CA ASN A 194 2.36 7.09 17.38
C ASN A 194 0.83 7.06 17.30
N LEU A 195 0.15 6.62 18.37
CA LEU A 195 -1.32 6.55 18.39
C LEU A 195 -1.97 7.94 18.49
N THR A 196 -1.41 8.86 19.25
CA THR A 196 -2.01 10.16 19.56
C THR A 196 -1.57 11.27 18.63
N ASN A 197 -0.30 11.31 18.25
CA ASN A 197 0.30 12.33 17.38
C ASN A 197 0.58 11.80 15.97
N GLY A 198 1.36 10.73 15.86
CA GLY A 198 1.78 10.19 14.58
C GLY A 198 0.61 9.81 13.67
N LYS A 199 -0.41 9.15 14.21
CA LYS A 199 -1.60 8.75 13.45
C LYS A 199 -2.38 9.95 12.90
N ILE A 200 -2.49 11.02 13.65
CA ILE A 200 -3.11 12.27 13.17
C ILE A 200 -2.28 12.84 12.01
N GLY A 201 -0.96 12.87 12.14
CA GLY A 201 -0.04 13.29 11.09
C GLY A 201 -0.26 12.51 9.79
N VAL A 202 -0.32 11.18 9.88
CA VAL A 202 -0.52 10.29 8.70
C VAL A 202 -1.90 10.46 8.07
N ILE A 203 -2.97 10.66 8.85
CA ILE A 203 -4.30 10.92 8.31
C ILE A 203 -4.32 12.26 7.57
N ARG A 204 -3.75 13.34 8.16
CA ARG A 204 -3.62 14.64 7.50
C ARG A 204 -2.80 14.55 6.21
N TRP A 205 -1.65 13.90 6.28
CA TRP A 205 -0.80 13.69 5.11
C TRP A 205 -1.51 12.89 3.99
N SER A 206 -2.29 11.89 4.38
CA SER A 206 -3.08 11.11 3.42
C SER A 206 -4.17 11.96 2.75
N TRP A 207 -4.77 12.91 3.49
CA TRP A 207 -5.69 13.90 2.94
C TRP A 207 -4.96 14.86 1.99
N GLU A 208 -3.88 15.49 2.43
CA GLU A 208 -3.08 16.47 1.69
C GLU A 208 -2.52 15.89 0.37
N ASN A 209 -2.27 14.57 0.34
CA ASN A 209 -1.76 13.87 -0.84
C ASN A 209 -2.86 13.12 -1.64
N GLY A 210 -4.14 13.42 -1.40
CA GLY A 210 -5.27 12.87 -2.16
C GLY A 210 -5.49 11.36 -2.01
N ARG A 211 -4.82 10.71 -1.04
CA ARG A 211 -4.90 9.24 -0.83
C ARG A 211 -6.29 8.79 -0.38
N LEU A 212 -7.02 9.63 0.35
CA LEU A 212 -8.37 9.29 0.81
C LEU A 212 -9.38 9.15 -0.33
N PHE A 213 -9.12 9.76 -1.49
CA PHE A 213 -9.89 9.56 -2.72
C PHE A 213 -9.31 8.43 -3.59
N GLN A 214 -7.98 8.36 -3.68
CA GLN A 214 -7.31 7.39 -4.54
C GLN A 214 -7.51 5.95 -4.04
N ILE A 215 -7.42 5.68 -2.73
CA ILE A 215 -7.51 4.33 -2.18
C ILE A 215 -8.88 3.68 -2.44
N PRO A 216 -10.03 4.30 -2.15
CA PRO A 216 -11.34 3.71 -2.47
C PRO A 216 -11.53 3.49 -3.97
N ALA A 217 -11.01 4.40 -4.81
CA ALA A 217 -11.04 4.21 -6.25
C ALA A 217 -10.27 2.96 -6.68
N LEU A 218 -9.07 2.74 -6.12
CA LEU A 218 -8.26 1.55 -6.39
C LEU A 218 -8.94 0.27 -5.88
N PHE A 219 -9.64 0.32 -4.73
CA PHE A 219 -10.46 -0.79 -4.27
C PHE A 219 -11.56 -1.13 -5.28
N MET A 220 -12.26 -0.13 -5.79
CA MET A 220 -13.31 -0.33 -6.81
C MET A 220 -12.74 -0.87 -8.12
N LEU A 221 -11.60 -0.36 -8.58
CA LEU A 221 -10.90 -0.89 -9.76
C LEU A 221 -10.45 -2.34 -9.54
N GLY A 222 -9.97 -2.68 -8.35
CA GLY A 222 -9.64 -4.05 -7.96
C GLY A 222 -10.86 -4.98 -7.99
N MET A 223 -12.00 -4.52 -7.44
CA MET A 223 -13.26 -5.24 -7.52
C MET A 223 -13.69 -5.47 -8.99
N LEU A 224 -13.56 -4.47 -9.86
CA LEU A 224 -13.86 -4.60 -11.29
C LEU A 224 -12.88 -5.55 -11.99
N ALA A 225 -11.61 -5.52 -11.64
CA ALA A 225 -10.60 -6.46 -12.14
C ALA A 225 -10.96 -7.92 -11.77
N GLY A 226 -11.46 -8.12 -10.55
CA GLY A 226 -12.01 -9.40 -10.11
C GLY A 226 -13.24 -9.83 -10.91
N ARG A 227 -14.22 -8.93 -11.09
CA ARG A 227 -15.44 -9.21 -11.91
C ARG A 227 -15.11 -9.63 -13.33
N LYS A 228 -14.11 -8.98 -13.95
CA LYS A 228 -13.67 -9.29 -15.32
C LYS A 228 -12.70 -10.46 -15.42
N GLY A 229 -12.18 -10.94 -14.29
CA GLY A 229 -11.22 -12.04 -14.26
C GLY A 229 -9.92 -11.74 -15.00
N VAL A 230 -9.45 -10.47 -15.00
CA VAL A 230 -8.29 -10.03 -15.81
C VAL A 230 -6.98 -10.70 -15.40
N PHE A 231 -6.87 -11.19 -14.16
CA PHE A 231 -5.69 -11.90 -13.66
C PHE A 231 -5.70 -13.41 -13.96
N LYS A 232 -6.73 -13.93 -14.63
CA LYS A 232 -6.73 -15.32 -15.10
C LYS A 232 -5.65 -15.52 -16.15
N GLU A 233 -5.10 -16.74 -16.18
CA GLU A 233 -4.17 -17.14 -17.22
C GLU A 233 -4.76 -16.94 -18.62
N GLY A 234 -3.92 -16.59 -19.59
CA GLY A 234 -4.34 -16.36 -20.99
C GLY A 234 -4.64 -14.90 -21.34
N ASN A 235 -4.72 -13.98 -20.38
CA ASN A 235 -5.00 -12.56 -20.65
C ASN A 235 -3.75 -11.75 -21.08
N ILE A 236 -2.78 -12.40 -21.74
CA ILE A 236 -1.47 -11.79 -22.14
C ILE A 236 -1.70 -10.59 -23.07
N ILE A 237 -2.61 -10.68 -24.04
CA ILE A 237 -2.86 -9.59 -24.99
C ILE A 237 -3.45 -8.37 -24.28
N PHE A 238 -4.38 -8.59 -23.33
CA PHE A 238 -4.94 -7.52 -22.52
C PHE A 238 -3.82 -6.80 -21.72
N TRP A 239 -2.96 -7.55 -21.04
CA TRP A 239 -1.92 -6.95 -20.22
C TRP A 239 -0.80 -6.28 -21.03
N ARG A 240 -0.48 -6.78 -22.24
CA ARG A 240 0.44 -6.10 -23.17
C ARG A 240 -0.11 -4.74 -23.60
N LYS A 241 -1.38 -4.69 -24.01
CA LYS A 241 -2.04 -3.42 -24.38
C LYS A 241 -2.11 -2.47 -23.18
N THR A 242 -2.48 -2.98 -22.01
CA THR A 242 -2.54 -2.20 -20.76
C THR A 242 -1.17 -1.63 -20.39
N LEU A 243 -0.10 -2.41 -20.52
CA LEU A 243 1.27 -1.95 -20.27
C LEU A 243 1.66 -0.77 -21.16
N VAL A 244 1.46 -0.92 -22.47
CA VAL A 244 1.81 0.14 -23.44
C VAL A 244 0.98 1.40 -23.18
N THR A 245 -0.34 1.27 -23.00
CA THR A 245 -1.21 2.40 -22.71
C THR A 245 -0.81 3.10 -21.39
N ALA A 246 -0.57 2.34 -20.33
CA ALA A 246 -0.18 2.90 -19.04
C ALA A 246 1.19 3.60 -19.11
N ALA A 247 2.15 3.05 -19.85
CA ALA A 247 3.46 3.67 -20.06
C ALA A 247 3.33 5.00 -20.83
N LEU A 248 2.52 5.03 -21.90
CA LEU A 248 2.26 6.25 -22.66
C LEU A 248 1.56 7.33 -21.82
N VAL A 249 0.64 6.95 -20.95
CA VAL A 249 -0.05 7.86 -20.02
C VAL A 249 0.88 8.34 -18.91
N PHE A 250 1.77 7.46 -18.42
CA PHE A 250 2.72 7.78 -17.37
C PHE A 250 3.69 8.90 -17.76
N ILE A 251 4.25 8.84 -18.99
CA ILE A 251 5.31 9.77 -19.45
C ILE A 251 4.91 11.26 -19.25
N PRO A 252 3.78 11.75 -19.81
CA PRO A 252 3.41 13.15 -19.65
C PRO A 252 3.11 13.53 -18.20
N PHE A 253 2.43 12.67 -17.43
CA PHE A 253 2.18 12.97 -16.02
C PHE A 253 3.46 12.96 -15.17
N TYR A 254 4.40 12.10 -15.49
CA TYR A 254 5.69 12.11 -14.81
C TYR A 254 6.50 13.35 -15.14
N ALA A 255 6.53 13.76 -16.39
CA ALA A 255 7.19 15.00 -16.81
C ALA A 255 6.56 16.24 -16.10
N LEU A 256 5.24 16.35 -16.09
CA LEU A 256 4.55 17.40 -15.35
C LEU A 256 4.89 17.38 -13.86
N LYS A 257 4.87 16.22 -13.21
CA LYS A 257 5.22 16.09 -11.79
C LYS A 257 6.66 16.50 -11.49
N THR A 258 7.59 16.23 -12.40
CA THR A 258 9.04 16.42 -12.16
C THR A 258 9.47 17.87 -12.38
N TRP A 259 8.79 18.60 -13.26
CA TRP A 259 9.12 19.98 -13.60
C TRP A 259 7.95 20.94 -13.32
N PRO A 260 7.47 21.04 -12.07
CA PRO A 260 6.35 21.91 -11.75
C PRO A 260 6.70 23.41 -11.94
N GLU A 261 7.98 23.79 -11.82
CA GLU A 261 8.43 25.15 -12.06
C GLU A 261 8.20 25.59 -13.53
N ALA A 262 8.25 24.63 -14.48
CA ALA A 262 8.01 24.92 -15.90
C ALA A 262 6.54 25.29 -16.20
N TRP A 263 5.62 25.13 -15.23
CA TRP A 263 4.23 25.51 -15.43
C TRP A 263 4.01 27.01 -15.43
N GLY A 264 4.94 27.81 -14.84
CA GLY A 264 4.84 29.26 -14.79
C GLY A 264 3.63 29.78 -14.02
N ILE A 265 3.12 29.01 -13.07
CA ILE A 265 1.94 29.35 -12.23
C ILE A 265 2.35 29.51 -10.78
N GLY A 266 1.61 30.36 -10.06
CA GLY A 266 1.90 30.64 -8.65
C GLY A 266 1.74 29.44 -7.73
N PRO A 267 2.39 29.45 -6.55
CA PRO A 267 2.49 28.28 -5.64
C PRO A 267 1.13 27.84 -5.10
N ALA A 268 0.18 28.74 -4.93
CA ALA A 268 -1.15 28.41 -4.44
C ALA A 268 -1.94 27.53 -5.43
N VAL A 269 -1.79 27.78 -6.72
CA VAL A 269 -2.40 26.99 -7.80
C VAL A 269 -1.60 25.74 -8.10
N GLN A 270 -0.28 25.82 -8.00
CA GLN A 270 0.64 24.71 -8.28
C GLN A 270 0.44 23.52 -7.34
N ARG A 271 0.27 23.76 -6.01
CA ARG A 271 0.16 22.69 -5.00
C ARG A 271 -0.98 21.70 -5.27
N PRO A 272 -2.25 22.11 -5.46
CA PRO A 272 -3.34 21.18 -5.74
C PRO A 272 -3.18 20.48 -7.09
N LEU A 273 -2.70 21.16 -8.12
CA LEU A 273 -2.41 20.52 -9.41
C LEU A 273 -1.31 19.46 -9.28
N LEU A 274 -0.28 19.71 -8.48
CA LEU A 274 0.78 18.73 -8.23
C LEU A 274 0.24 17.50 -7.52
N THR A 275 -0.71 17.65 -6.59
CA THR A 275 -1.42 16.54 -5.94
C THR A 275 -2.15 15.69 -6.96
N ILE A 276 -2.91 16.31 -7.89
CA ILE A 276 -3.65 15.61 -8.95
C ILE A 276 -2.68 14.84 -9.87
N VAL A 277 -1.69 15.54 -10.42
CA VAL A 277 -0.73 14.98 -11.38
C VAL A 277 0.09 13.85 -10.72
N THR A 278 0.49 14.02 -9.46
CA THR A 278 1.21 12.99 -8.71
C THR A 278 0.35 11.75 -8.50
N SER A 279 -0.93 11.93 -8.15
CA SER A 279 -1.87 10.82 -8.01
C SER A 279 -2.00 10.03 -9.32
N TRP A 280 -2.21 10.71 -10.44
CA TRP A 280 -2.37 10.08 -11.76
C TRP A 280 -1.09 9.41 -12.25
N SER A 281 0.06 10.07 -12.09
CA SER A 281 1.37 9.50 -12.40
C SER A 281 1.62 8.20 -11.63
N ASN A 282 1.33 8.20 -10.31
CA ASN A 282 1.52 7.02 -9.47
C ASN A 282 0.58 5.86 -9.87
N VAL A 283 -0.68 6.16 -10.20
CA VAL A 283 -1.63 5.13 -10.69
C VAL A 283 -1.18 4.57 -12.03
N ALA A 284 -0.78 5.44 -12.98
CA ALA A 284 -0.30 4.98 -14.28
C ALA A 284 0.93 4.07 -14.14
N PHE A 285 1.92 4.45 -13.32
CA PHE A 285 3.11 3.62 -13.11
C PHE A 285 2.80 2.36 -12.30
N MET A 286 1.87 2.40 -11.34
CA MET A 286 1.37 1.19 -10.67
C MET A 286 0.81 0.19 -11.69
N VAL A 287 0.03 0.66 -12.67
CA VAL A 287 -0.50 -0.20 -13.75
C VAL A 287 0.64 -0.75 -14.63
N VAL A 288 1.69 0.04 -14.90
CA VAL A 288 2.92 -0.45 -15.56
C VAL A 288 3.54 -1.60 -14.76
N LEU A 289 3.74 -1.42 -13.45
CA LEU A 289 4.33 -2.45 -12.58
C LEU A 289 3.48 -3.73 -12.55
N VAL A 290 2.16 -3.60 -12.36
CA VAL A 290 1.23 -4.74 -12.33
C VAL A 290 1.22 -5.49 -13.66
N SER A 291 1.16 -4.75 -14.78
CA SER A 291 1.16 -5.35 -16.11
C SER A 291 2.47 -6.08 -16.39
N THR A 292 3.60 -5.46 -16.08
CA THR A 292 4.94 -6.05 -16.23
C THR A 292 5.05 -7.31 -15.37
N PHE A 293 4.62 -7.22 -14.10
CA PHE A 293 4.65 -8.37 -13.18
C PHE A 293 3.81 -9.54 -13.72
N TYR A 294 2.59 -9.27 -14.18
CA TYR A 294 1.73 -10.30 -14.76
C TYR A 294 2.39 -10.99 -15.97
N LEU A 295 2.90 -10.21 -16.92
CA LEU A 295 3.54 -10.74 -18.13
C LEU A 295 4.80 -11.55 -17.80
N LEU A 296 5.60 -11.10 -16.85
CA LEU A 296 6.79 -11.81 -16.40
C LEU A 296 6.44 -13.07 -15.58
N PHE A 297 5.39 -13.06 -14.78
CA PHE A 297 4.97 -14.20 -13.97
C PHE A 297 4.66 -15.43 -14.83
N TYR A 298 3.93 -15.25 -15.93
CA TYR A 298 3.60 -16.33 -16.84
C TYR A 298 4.72 -16.71 -17.81
N SER A 299 5.75 -15.88 -17.95
CA SER A 299 6.95 -16.18 -18.74
C SER A 299 8.13 -16.68 -17.90
N ARG A 300 8.15 -16.44 -16.62
CA ARG A 300 9.29 -16.66 -15.71
C ARG A 300 8.83 -17.18 -14.35
N ALA A 301 8.96 -18.47 -14.14
CA ALA A 301 8.53 -19.16 -12.92
C ALA A 301 9.16 -18.61 -11.61
N TRP A 302 10.31 -17.90 -11.68
CA TRP A 302 10.99 -17.39 -10.49
C TRP A 302 10.19 -16.33 -9.72
N LEU A 303 9.24 -15.62 -10.34
CA LEU A 303 8.40 -14.66 -9.63
C LEU A 303 7.46 -15.30 -8.60
N ALA A 304 7.23 -16.61 -8.67
CA ALA A 304 6.51 -17.35 -7.64
C ALA A 304 7.23 -17.32 -6.28
N ILE A 305 8.51 -16.90 -6.24
CA ILE A 305 9.28 -16.69 -4.99
C ILE A 305 8.58 -15.74 -4.01
N PHE A 306 7.76 -14.81 -4.50
CA PHE A 306 7.01 -13.86 -3.69
C PHE A 306 5.70 -14.43 -3.10
N SER A 307 5.18 -15.55 -3.64
CA SER A 307 3.87 -16.10 -3.23
C SER A 307 3.75 -16.42 -1.74
N PRO A 308 4.75 -16.98 -1.05
CA PRO A 308 4.65 -17.25 0.38
C PRO A 308 4.43 -15.97 1.22
N LEU A 309 5.13 -14.88 0.88
CA LEU A 309 4.96 -13.58 1.55
C LEU A 309 3.55 -13.00 1.32
N GLY A 310 3.02 -13.14 0.10
CA GLY A 310 1.67 -12.66 -0.23
C GLY A 310 0.57 -13.46 0.47
N ARG A 311 0.78 -14.75 0.69
CA ARG A 311 -0.12 -15.62 1.47
C ARG A 311 -0.15 -15.27 2.96
N MET A 312 0.92 -14.67 3.47
CA MET A 312 1.08 -14.22 4.85
C MET A 312 1.20 -12.69 4.93
N SER A 313 0.47 -11.96 4.08
CA SER A 313 0.65 -10.53 3.88
C SER A 313 0.39 -9.68 5.14
N LEU A 314 -0.62 -10.03 5.94
CA LEU A 314 -0.91 -9.35 7.21
C LEU A 314 0.20 -9.60 8.23
N THR A 315 0.56 -10.86 8.43
CA THR A 315 1.67 -11.24 9.32
C THR A 315 2.97 -10.58 8.87
N SER A 316 3.27 -10.66 7.57
CA SER A 316 4.49 -10.07 7.00
C SER A 316 4.56 -8.57 7.25
N TYR A 317 3.47 -7.86 7.03
CA TYR A 317 3.41 -6.40 7.20
C TYR A 317 3.58 -5.98 8.67
N VAL A 318 2.91 -6.64 9.61
CA VAL A 318 3.03 -6.32 11.04
C VAL A 318 4.43 -6.63 11.58
N VAL A 319 5.00 -7.79 11.19
CA VAL A 319 6.36 -8.15 11.60
C VAL A 319 7.40 -7.16 11.09
N GLN A 320 7.26 -6.66 9.86
CA GLN A 320 8.13 -5.60 9.31
C GLN A 320 8.14 -4.36 10.18
N SER A 321 6.96 -3.89 10.61
CA SER A 321 6.84 -2.69 11.44
C SER A 321 7.54 -2.89 12.80
N ILE A 322 7.29 -4.03 13.45
CA ILE A 322 7.89 -4.33 14.76
C ILE A 322 9.42 -4.42 14.65
N VAL A 323 9.91 -5.22 13.71
CA VAL A 323 11.36 -5.46 13.55
C VAL A 323 12.06 -4.18 13.07
N GLY A 324 11.52 -3.52 12.05
CA GLY A 324 12.14 -2.34 11.48
C GLY A 324 12.24 -1.18 12.48
N THR A 325 11.16 -0.85 13.18
CA THR A 325 11.21 0.21 14.21
C THR A 325 12.15 -0.14 15.37
N SER A 326 12.24 -1.43 15.74
CA SER A 326 13.21 -1.90 16.75
C SER A 326 14.66 -1.78 16.27
N ILE A 327 14.93 -1.86 14.97
CA ILE A 327 16.27 -1.66 14.40
C ILE A 327 16.62 -0.16 14.37
N TYR A 328 15.71 0.67 13.87
CA TYR A 328 16.05 2.06 13.57
C TYR A 328 15.83 3.02 14.73
N TYR A 329 14.73 2.91 15.49
CA TYR A 329 14.38 3.89 16.51
C TYR A 329 15.28 3.83 17.76
N GLY A 330 15.34 4.94 18.50
CA GLY A 330 16.21 5.10 19.66
C GLY A 330 15.90 4.15 20.83
N PHE A 331 14.66 3.67 20.96
CA PHE A 331 14.32 2.67 21.97
C PHE A 331 14.87 1.27 21.68
N GLY A 332 15.25 1.00 20.43
CA GLY A 332 15.82 -0.27 19.98
C GLY A 332 17.33 -0.16 19.74
N LEU A 333 17.77 -0.52 18.54
CA LEU A 333 19.20 -0.46 18.19
C LEU A 333 19.68 0.94 17.79
N GLY A 334 18.79 1.90 17.51
CA GLY A 334 19.13 3.28 17.14
C GLY A 334 19.93 3.39 15.83
N MET A 335 19.78 2.43 14.92
CA MET A 335 20.58 2.34 13.69
C MET A 335 20.37 3.51 12.74
N TYR A 336 19.30 4.30 12.89
CA TYR A 336 19.08 5.50 12.06
C TYR A 336 20.29 6.44 12.03
N LYS A 337 21.08 6.52 13.12
CA LYS A 337 22.25 7.38 13.23
C LYS A 337 23.41 6.96 12.32
N TYR A 338 23.46 5.69 11.96
CA TYR A 338 24.62 5.04 11.33
C TYR A 338 24.35 4.57 9.91
N THR A 339 23.09 4.49 9.51
CA THR A 339 22.67 3.89 8.22
C THR A 339 22.22 4.97 7.24
N GLY A 340 22.93 5.09 6.11
CA GLY A 340 22.42 5.73 4.90
C GLY A 340 21.54 4.76 4.11
N ALA A 341 21.03 5.20 2.96
CA ALA A 341 20.10 4.41 2.15
C ALA A 341 20.67 3.07 1.66
N SER A 342 21.98 2.99 1.38
CA SER A 342 22.64 1.75 0.94
C SER A 342 22.67 0.68 2.03
N PHE A 343 23.04 1.06 3.26
CA PHE A 343 23.03 0.13 4.40
C PHE A 343 21.61 -0.25 4.80
N ALA A 344 20.69 0.70 4.81
CA ALA A 344 19.28 0.45 5.09
C ALA A 344 18.65 -0.48 4.04
N LEU A 345 19.00 -0.33 2.76
CA LEU A 345 18.60 -1.26 1.70
C LEU A 345 19.16 -2.67 1.95
N ALA A 346 20.43 -2.80 2.32
CA ALA A 346 21.03 -4.09 2.64
C ALA A 346 20.29 -4.78 3.80
N ILE A 347 20.00 -4.05 4.88
CA ILE A 347 19.17 -4.54 6.00
C ILE A 347 17.79 -4.99 5.48
N GLY A 348 17.13 -4.18 4.67
CA GLY A 348 15.82 -4.49 4.08
C GLY A 348 15.84 -5.78 3.24
N ILE A 349 16.89 -6.00 2.43
CA ILE A 349 17.05 -7.22 1.64
C ILE A 349 17.23 -8.44 2.56
N VAL A 350 18.08 -8.35 3.58
CA VAL A 350 18.28 -9.44 4.55
C VAL A 350 16.97 -9.78 5.26
N LEU A 351 16.23 -8.78 5.72
CA LEU A 351 14.92 -8.97 6.34
C LEU A 351 13.91 -9.62 5.38
N ALA A 352 13.90 -9.22 4.09
CA ALA A 352 13.04 -9.82 3.07
C ALA A 352 13.34 -11.33 2.88
N VAL A 353 14.63 -11.70 2.85
CA VAL A 353 15.06 -13.09 2.72
C VAL A 353 14.64 -13.89 3.96
N ILE A 354 14.92 -13.39 5.16
CA ILE A 354 14.56 -14.04 6.43
C ILE A 354 13.03 -14.24 6.50
N GLN A 355 12.27 -13.20 6.21
CA GLN A 355 10.81 -13.23 6.26
C GLN A 355 10.22 -14.21 5.23
N ARG A 356 10.81 -14.26 4.03
CA ARG A 356 10.42 -15.25 3.03
C ARG A 356 10.70 -16.68 3.51
N GLN A 357 11.88 -16.96 4.07
CA GLN A 357 12.22 -18.29 4.56
C GLN A 357 11.27 -18.71 5.70
N PHE A 358 10.98 -17.80 6.63
CA PHE A 358 9.97 -18.01 7.65
C PHE A 358 8.61 -18.33 7.04
N SER A 359 8.17 -17.57 6.03
CA SER A 359 6.88 -17.80 5.38
C SER A 359 6.82 -19.17 4.68
N VAL A 360 7.89 -19.58 4.02
CA VAL A 360 7.98 -20.91 3.38
C VAL A 360 7.89 -22.02 4.44
N TRP A 361 8.70 -21.92 5.50
CA TRP A 361 8.70 -22.86 6.59
C TRP A 361 7.34 -22.96 7.30
N TRP A 362 6.73 -21.80 7.61
CA TRP A 362 5.43 -21.75 8.28
C TRP A 362 4.32 -22.39 7.41
N LEU A 363 4.26 -22.04 6.14
CA LEU A 363 3.24 -22.51 5.21
C LEU A 363 3.42 -24.00 4.81
N ALA A 364 4.57 -24.60 5.08
CA ALA A 364 4.74 -26.06 4.97
C ALA A 364 3.95 -26.84 6.04
N HIS A 365 3.67 -26.19 7.20
CA HIS A 365 2.98 -26.81 8.33
C HIS A 365 1.58 -26.22 8.58
N HIS A 366 1.26 -25.07 8.00
CA HIS A 366 0.02 -24.34 8.23
C HIS A 366 -0.58 -23.81 6.91
N SER A 367 -1.89 -23.75 6.83
CA SER A 367 -2.60 -23.26 5.62
C SER A 367 -2.55 -21.75 5.45
N GLN A 368 -2.39 -21.00 6.53
CA GLN A 368 -2.43 -19.53 6.59
C GLN A 368 -1.38 -19.03 7.57
N GLY A 369 -1.00 -17.73 7.45
CA GLY A 369 -0.14 -17.08 8.42
C GLY A 369 -0.77 -16.96 9.81
N PRO A 370 0.04 -16.69 10.85
CA PRO A 370 -0.45 -16.58 12.23
C PRO A 370 -1.58 -15.54 12.38
N LEU A 371 -1.34 -14.30 11.93
CA LEU A 371 -2.34 -13.23 12.06
C LEU A 371 -3.53 -13.41 11.12
N GLU A 372 -3.30 -13.98 9.93
CA GLU A 372 -4.38 -14.37 9.00
C GLU A 372 -5.29 -15.43 9.65
N THR A 373 -4.74 -16.38 10.38
CA THR A 373 -5.50 -17.39 11.10
C THR A 373 -6.34 -16.78 12.22
N VAL A 374 -5.77 -15.88 13.00
CA VAL A 374 -6.49 -15.12 14.04
C VAL A 374 -7.62 -14.30 13.42
N TRP A 375 -7.30 -13.53 12.37
CA TRP A 375 -8.29 -12.72 11.65
C TRP A 375 -9.42 -13.58 11.08
N HIS A 376 -9.09 -14.70 10.47
CA HIS A 376 -10.07 -15.64 9.93
C HIS A 376 -10.97 -16.21 11.04
N ARG A 377 -10.41 -16.69 12.15
CA ARG A 377 -11.19 -17.22 13.28
C ARG A 377 -12.12 -16.17 13.87
N LEU A 378 -11.63 -14.96 14.13
CA LEU A 378 -12.43 -13.87 14.68
C LEU A 378 -13.53 -13.42 13.69
N THR A 379 -13.30 -13.52 12.39
CA THR A 379 -14.31 -13.21 11.36
C THR A 379 -15.55 -14.11 11.50
N TRP A 380 -15.37 -15.36 11.92
CA TRP A 380 -16.47 -16.35 11.96
C TRP A 380 -17.04 -16.58 13.36
N ILE A 381 -16.65 -15.83 14.38
CA ILE A 381 -17.29 -15.86 15.69
C ILE A 381 -18.78 -15.47 15.53
N GLY A 382 -19.67 -16.29 16.12
CA GLY A 382 -21.12 -16.07 16.09
C GLY A 382 -21.83 -16.44 14.78
N GLY A 383 -21.11 -16.95 13.78
CA GLY A 383 -21.70 -17.61 12.61
C GLY A 383 -21.92 -19.08 12.92
N GLY A 384 -23.16 -19.58 12.81
CA GLY A 384 -23.52 -20.95 13.10
C GLY A 384 -22.54 -21.96 12.51
N SER A 385 -22.39 -23.07 13.24
CA SER A 385 -21.55 -24.22 12.99
C SER A 385 -21.22 -24.47 11.51
N MET A 386 -19.96 -24.28 11.14
CA MET A 386 -19.47 -24.93 9.93
C MET A 386 -19.48 -26.44 10.21
N THR A 387 -20.45 -27.15 9.65
CA THR A 387 -20.31 -28.59 9.44
C THR A 387 -18.99 -28.83 8.75
N HIS A 388 -18.03 -29.38 9.48
CA HIS A 388 -16.85 -29.98 8.91
C HIS A 388 -17.31 -31.05 7.91
N ALA A 389 -17.37 -30.73 6.64
CA ALA A 389 -17.30 -31.76 5.61
C ALA A 389 -15.84 -32.26 5.66
N LYS A 390 -15.62 -33.27 6.51
CA LYS A 390 -14.57 -34.27 6.28
C LYS A 390 -14.95 -34.95 4.97
N ASN A 391 -14.17 -34.77 3.94
CA ASN A 391 -13.79 -35.85 3.00
C ASN A 391 -12.60 -35.35 2.17
#